data_790a1c3e57bd000aeee8c696ca9e8482
#
_entry.id   790a1c3e57bd000aeee8c696ca9e8482
#
_cell.length_a   1.000
_cell.length_b   1.000
_cell.length_c   1.000
_cell.angle_alpha   90.00
_cell.angle_beta   90.00
_cell.angle_gamma   90.00
#
_symmetry.space_group_name_H-M   'P 1'
#
loop_
_entity.id
_entity.type
_entity.pdbx_description
1 polymer ?
#
loop_
_entity_poly.entity_id
_entity_poly.type
_entity_poly.pdbx_seq_one_letter_code
_entity_poly.pdbx_strand_id
1 'polypeptide(L)'
;MKRYKNIVLAVLVALTLVVSVIAPRIAFADSNEISALAVDKYTREPIEGVHVVIYQGGSTIVAEGDTGPDGYFRPYLPLPDGAYRVEQTTYKEGYVPQVESVSYVFDGASSGLGDVVTAELENQPILGNIIVKVVDTDGNPIAGATLKATAANVAGPRIPTPPFTQTGILTMEADGSYSLTTGADGSVVIPNLMGNTSTTITQLTTIDGYQIDTTVRVGQITGTNTTATVTFVDPRIPAPTPAPDPTPAPEPQPEPTPAPEPQPQPEAPKAKKVKKSVLPNTGDNALTLPLIIGVAGATIVVAAAALFLHKKRQ
;
A
#
# COMPACT_ATOMS: atom_id res chain seq x y z
N MET A 1 -17.78 48.71 -77.93
CA MET A 1 -17.74 47.61 -76.96
C MET A 1 -16.39 47.37 -76.27
N LYS A 2 -15.22 47.46 -76.98
CA LYS A 2 -13.89 47.23 -76.34
C LYS A 2 -13.50 48.24 -75.21
N ARG A 3 -13.88 49.54 -75.37
CA ARG A 3 -13.56 50.56 -74.35
C ARG A 3 -14.29 50.35 -73.01
N TYR A 4 -15.54 49.88 -73.03
CA TYR A 4 -16.31 49.57 -71.81
C TYR A 4 -15.75 48.37 -71.05
N LYS A 5 -15.26 47.35 -71.75
CA LYS A 5 -14.63 46.17 -71.07
C LYS A 5 -13.37 46.57 -70.32
N ASN A 6 -12.56 47.50 -70.87
CA ASN A 6 -11.33 47.93 -70.17
C ASN A 6 -11.64 48.85 -69.00
N ILE A 7 -12.71 49.66 -69.03
CA ILE A 7 -13.12 50.47 -67.87
C ILE A 7 -13.70 49.59 -66.76
N VAL A 8 -14.53 48.60 -67.08
CA VAL A 8 -15.07 47.66 -66.08
C VAL A 8 -13.96 46.81 -65.41
N LEU A 9 -12.98 46.38 -66.23
CA LEU A 9 -11.84 45.64 -65.72
C LEU A 9 -10.95 46.51 -64.81
N ALA A 10 -10.71 47.77 -65.16
CA ALA A 10 -9.94 48.69 -64.33
C ALA A 10 -10.65 49.04 -63.01
N VAL A 11 -11.97 49.19 -63.02
CA VAL A 11 -12.78 49.42 -61.82
C VAL A 11 -12.81 48.17 -60.92
N LEU A 12 -12.90 46.97 -61.51
CA LEU A 12 -12.85 45.71 -60.72
C LEU A 12 -11.49 45.51 -60.08
N VAL A 13 -10.40 45.80 -60.80
CA VAL A 13 -9.04 45.70 -60.25
C VAL A 13 -8.79 46.74 -59.14
N ALA A 14 -9.30 47.99 -59.35
CA ALA A 14 -9.22 49.03 -58.33
C ALA A 14 -10.05 48.66 -57.06
N LEU A 15 -11.23 48.08 -57.26
CA LEU A 15 -12.09 47.66 -56.16
C LEU A 15 -11.47 46.49 -55.39
N THR A 16 -10.82 45.52 -56.02
CA THR A 16 -10.09 44.41 -55.33
C THR A 16 -8.88 44.93 -54.65
N LEU A 17 -8.14 45.91 -55.14
CA LEU A 17 -7.00 46.52 -54.45
C LEU A 17 -7.44 47.33 -53.22
N VAL A 18 -8.56 48.05 -53.31
CA VAL A 18 -9.11 48.80 -52.17
C VAL A 18 -9.64 47.87 -51.08
N VAL A 19 -10.28 46.76 -51.45
CA VAL A 19 -10.74 45.73 -50.46
C VAL A 19 -9.57 45.08 -49.82
N SER A 20 -8.44 44.81 -50.46
CA SER A 20 -7.25 44.23 -49.86
C SER A 20 -6.48 45.19 -48.93
N VAL A 21 -6.69 46.53 -49.09
CA VAL A 21 -6.06 47.53 -48.19
C VAL A 21 -6.95 47.87 -46.97
N ILE A 22 -8.29 47.68 -47.11
CA ILE A 22 -9.27 48.02 -46.07
C ILE A 22 -9.76 46.76 -45.32
N ALA A 23 -9.36 45.55 -45.74
CA ALA A 23 -9.62 44.39 -44.91
C ALA A 23 -8.95 44.68 -43.55
N PRO A 24 -9.72 44.83 -42.46
CA PRO A 24 -9.10 44.88 -41.16
C PRO A 24 -8.23 43.62 -41.08
N ARG A 25 -6.93 43.80 -40.94
CA ARG A 25 -6.14 42.70 -40.40
C ARG A 25 -6.79 42.43 -39.08
N ILE A 26 -7.63 41.44 -39.02
CA ILE A 26 -7.94 40.80 -37.77
C ILE A 26 -6.59 40.26 -37.35
N ALA A 27 -5.82 41.05 -36.64
CA ALA A 27 -4.74 40.57 -35.84
C ALA A 27 -5.47 39.64 -34.86
N PHE A 28 -5.38 38.35 -35.09
CA PHE A 28 -5.56 37.40 -34.01
C PHE A 28 -4.52 37.88 -33.01
N ALA A 29 -4.98 38.53 -31.95
CA ALA A 29 -4.11 38.88 -30.87
C ALA A 29 -3.44 37.55 -30.44
N ASP A 30 -2.11 37.52 -30.60
CA ASP A 30 -1.33 36.40 -30.04
C ASP A 30 -1.78 36.21 -28.63
N SER A 31 -2.48 35.13 -28.36
CA SER A 31 -2.97 34.82 -27.02
C SER A 31 -2.00 33.86 -26.41
N ASN A 32 -1.12 34.38 -25.57
CA ASN A 32 -0.27 33.54 -24.73
C ASN A 32 -1.13 32.80 -23.71
N GLU A 33 -0.79 31.57 -23.40
CA GLU A 33 -1.48 30.78 -22.43
C GLU A 33 -0.47 30.23 -21.38
N ILE A 34 -0.84 30.29 -20.12
CA ILE A 34 -0.10 29.68 -19.02
C ILE A 34 -0.97 28.62 -18.37
N SER A 35 -0.45 27.42 -18.27
CA SER A 35 -0.95 26.38 -17.38
C SER A 35 0.06 26.11 -16.28
N ALA A 36 -0.39 25.54 -15.14
CA ALA A 36 0.48 25.03 -14.11
C ALA A 36 0.30 23.53 -13.98
N LEU A 37 1.37 22.82 -13.65
CA LEU A 37 1.39 21.40 -13.37
C LEU A 37 2.09 21.14 -12.04
N ALA A 38 1.33 20.74 -11.04
CA ALA A 38 1.90 20.31 -9.78
C ALA A 38 2.24 18.81 -9.83
N VAL A 39 3.49 18.48 -9.51
CA VAL A 39 4.00 17.10 -9.54
C VAL A 39 4.81 16.78 -8.29
N ASP A 40 4.81 15.48 -7.95
CA ASP A 40 5.77 14.95 -7.00
C ASP A 40 7.19 15.05 -7.57
N LYS A 41 8.11 15.58 -6.77
CA LYS A 41 9.49 15.84 -7.18
C LYS A 41 10.23 14.60 -7.65
N TYR A 42 9.92 13.42 -7.07
CA TYR A 42 10.67 12.20 -7.31
C TYR A 42 9.93 11.23 -8.22
N THR A 43 8.64 11.03 -8.02
CA THR A 43 7.84 10.10 -8.82
C THR A 43 7.30 10.72 -10.10
N ARG A 44 7.23 12.06 -10.15
CA ARG A 44 6.63 12.85 -11.24
C ARG A 44 5.12 12.63 -11.38
N GLU A 45 4.50 12.00 -10.38
CA GLU A 45 3.05 11.82 -10.35
C GLU A 45 2.34 13.17 -10.16
N PRO A 46 1.20 13.36 -10.82
CA PRO A 46 0.42 14.59 -10.70
C PRO A 46 -0.19 14.74 -9.30
N ILE A 47 -0.27 15.98 -8.82
CA ILE A 47 -0.84 16.31 -7.52
C ILE A 47 -2.10 17.15 -7.69
N GLU A 48 -3.24 16.59 -7.27
CA GLU A 48 -4.54 17.23 -7.28
C GLU A 48 -4.74 18.12 -6.03
N GLY A 49 -5.46 19.24 -6.20
CA GLY A 49 -5.93 20.10 -5.11
C GLY A 49 -4.85 21.05 -4.55
N VAL A 50 -3.84 21.35 -5.33
CA VAL A 50 -2.84 22.39 -5.04
C VAL A 50 -3.36 23.72 -5.57
N HIS A 51 -3.43 24.75 -4.72
CA HIS A 51 -3.88 26.08 -5.15
C HIS A 51 -2.77 26.84 -5.84
N VAL A 52 -3.06 27.33 -7.05
CA VAL A 52 -2.14 28.06 -7.90
C VAL A 52 -2.69 29.44 -8.19
N VAL A 53 -1.81 30.44 -8.16
CA VAL A 53 -2.11 31.83 -8.53
C VAL A 53 -1.17 32.28 -9.64
N ILE A 54 -1.72 32.91 -10.68
CA ILE A 54 -0.96 33.52 -11.77
C ILE A 54 -1.02 35.04 -11.62
N TYR A 55 0.14 35.65 -11.48
CA TYR A 55 0.30 37.12 -11.37
C TYR A 55 0.86 37.70 -12.67
N GLN A 56 0.41 38.91 -13.00
CA GLN A 56 0.99 39.76 -14.02
C GLN A 56 1.65 40.98 -13.37
N GLY A 57 2.87 41.35 -13.83
CA GLY A 57 3.56 42.53 -13.35
C GLY A 57 3.89 42.54 -11.85
N GLY A 58 4.00 41.35 -11.25
CA GLY A 58 4.43 41.16 -9.86
C GLY A 58 3.30 40.95 -8.85
N SER A 59 2.15 41.63 -8.93
CA SER A 59 1.10 41.56 -7.90
C SER A 59 -0.32 41.46 -8.41
N THR A 60 -0.59 41.71 -9.69
CA THR A 60 -1.95 41.62 -10.25
C THR A 60 -2.31 40.17 -10.51
N ILE A 61 -3.30 39.65 -9.79
CA ILE A 61 -3.83 38.30 -10.04
C ILE A 61 -4.63 38.31 -11.35
N VAL A 62 -4.26 37.43 -12.28
CA VAL A 62 -4.95 37.25 -13.57
C VAL A 62 -5.72 35.94 -13.61
N ALA A 63 -5.29 34.94 -12.87
CA ALA A 63 -6.01 33.67 -12.68
C ALA A 63 -5.61 33.01 -11.37
N GLU A 64 -6.52 32.25 -10.76
CA GLU A 64 -6.26 31.41 -9.62
C GLU A 64 -7.20 30.20 -9.60
N GLY A 65 -6.78 29.10 -9.00
CA GLY A 65 -7.58 27.88 -8.84
C GLY A 65 -6.76 26.68 -8.43
N ASP A 66 -7.43 25.55 -8.26
CA ASP A 66 -6.82 24.32 -7.80
C ASP A 66 -6.46 23.41 -8.97
N THR A 67 -5.40 22.62 -8.81
CA THR A 67 -5.03 21.59 -9.78
C THR A 67 -6.05 20.45 -9.76
N GLY A 68 -6.37 19.94 -10.96
CA GLY A 68 -7.24 18.78 -11.16
C GLY A 68 -6.55 17.44 -10.90
N PRO A 69 -7.27 16.31 -11.13
CA PRO A 69 -6.72 14.96 -10.95
C PRO A 69 -5.51 14.67 -11.84
N ASP A 70 -5.32 15.40 -12.92
CA ASP A 70 -4.15 15.31 -13.81
C ASP A 70 -2.99 16.22 -13.38
N GLY A 71 -3.11 16.87 -12.22
CA GLY A 71 -2.14 17.79 -11.65
C GLY A 71 -2.14 19.18 -12.29
N TYR A 72 -2.99 19.42 -13.29
CA TYR A 72 -3.00 20.69 -14.01
C TYR A 72 -4.01 21.68 -13.45
N PHE A 73 -3.59 22.95 -13.46
CA PHE A 73 -4.47 24.11 -13.45
C PHE A 73 -4.39 24.78 -14.82
N ARG A 74 -5.50 24.84 -15.58
CA ARG A 74 -5.61 25.41 -16.93
C ARG A 74 -6.70 26.46 -16.95
N PRO A 75 -6.36 27.74 -16.76
CA PRO A 75 -7.38 28.81 -16.77
C PRO A 75 -7.94 29.09 -18.17
N TYR A 76 -7.29 28.62 -19.25
CA TYR A 76 -7.68 28.91 -20.64
C TYR A 76 -7.92 30.40 -20.92
N LEU A 77 -7.08 31.24 -20.32
CA LEU A 77 -7.18 32.69 -20.41
C LEU A 77 -6.15 33.22 -21.41
N PRO A 78 -6.56 33.98 -22.45
CA PRO A 78 -5.64 34.65 -23.34
C PRO A 78 -4.91 35.77 -22.58
N LEU A 79 -3.59 35.68 -22.54
CA LEU A 79 -2.72 36.59 -21.82
C LEU A 79 -2.02 37.56 -22.81
N PRO A 80 -1.98 38.87 -22.53
CA PRO A 80 -1.16 39.81 -23.33
C PRO A 80 0.33 39.59 -23.04
N ASP A 81 1.19 40.19 -23.85
CA ASP A 81 2.61 40.26 -23.58
C ASP A 81 2.89 40.88 -22.21
N GLY A 82 3.89 40.40 -21.53
CA GLY A 82 4.25 40.86 -20.22
C GLY A 82 4.99 39.85 -19.38
N ALA A 83 5.34 40.24 -18.17
CA ALA A 83 5.96 39.37 -17.19
C ALA A 83 4.88 38.71 -16.32
N TYR A 84 5.01 37.40 -16.15
CA TYR A 84 4.09 36.58 -15.36
C TYR A 84 4.86 35.78 -14.32
N ARG A 85 4.22 35.52 -13.20
CA ARG A 85 4.69 34.62 -12.15
C ARG A 85 3.57 33.67 -11.77
N VAL A 86 3.84 32.38 -11.88
CA VAL A 86 2.96 31.31 -11.42
C VAL A 86 3.45 30.89 -10.04
N GLU A 87 2.58 30.89 -9.06
CA GLU A 87 2.92 30.59 -7.66
C GLU A 87 1.98 29.54 -7.10
N GLN A 88 2.54 28.53 -6.45
CA GLN A 88 1.81 27.60 -5.63
C GLN A 88 1.64 28.22 -4.23
N THR A 89 0.40 28.39 -3.78
CA THR A 89 0.08 29.03 -2.50
C THR A 89 -0.37 28.07 -1.42
N THR A 90 -0.72 26.83 -1.80
CA THR A 90 -1.01 25.75 -0.86
C THR A 90 -0.19 24.51 -1.19
N TYR A 91 -0.15 23.56 -0.27
CA TYR A 91 0.53 22.27 -0.44
C TYR A 91 -0.40 21.13 -0.07
N LYS A 92 -0.20 20.00 -0.70
CA LYS A 92 -0.92 18.76 -0.37
C LYS A 92 -0.38 18.17 0.93
N GLU A 93 -1.26 17.62 1.73
CA GLU A 93 -0.87 16.89 2.93
C GLU A 93 0.10 15.74 2.57
N GLY A 94 1.19 15.60 3.34
CA GLY A 94 2.27 14.66 3.04
C GLY A 94 3.45 15.26 2.27
N TYR A 95 3.36 16.53 1.88
CA TYR A 95 4.45 17.26 1.22
C TYR A 95 5.00 18.37 2.10
N VAL A 96 6.27 18.73 1.86
CA VAL A 96 6.93 19.82 2.58
C VAL A 96 6.24 21.14 2.23
N PRO A 97 5.80 21.93 3.23
CA PRO A 97 5.22 23.24 2.99
C PRO A 97 6.29 24.18 2.40
N GLN A 98 6.20 24.45 1.13
CA GLN A 98 7.06 25.42 0.47
C GLN A 98 6.29 26.13 -0.63
N VAL A 99 6.66 27.38 -0.89
CA VAL A 99 6.10 28.14 -2.01
C VAL A 99 6.97 27.91 -3.22
N GLU A 100 6.44 27.23 -4.21
CA GLU A 100 7.07 27.08 -5.52
C GLU A 100 6.57 28.16 -6.45
N SER A 101 7.48 28.78 -7.21
CA SER A 101 7.11 29.79 -8.20
C SER A 101 7.98 29.72 -9.44
N VAL A 102 7.35 29.95 -10.59
CA VAL A 102 8.01 30.01 -11.90
C VAL A 102 7.64 31.30 -12.60
N SER A 103 8.60 31.97 -13.20
CA SER A 103 8.38 33.24 -13.91
C SER A 103 8.54 33.08 -15.43
N TYR A 104 7.68 33.75 -16.17
CA TYR A 104 7.67 33.81 -17.62
C TYR A 104 7.61 35.23 -18.11
N VAL A 105 8.18 35.49 -19.30
CA VAL A 105 8.07 36.76 -19.99
C VAL A 105 7.63 36.47 -21.41
N PHE A 106 6.47 37.02 -21.82
CA PHE A 106 6.05 37.05 -23.20
C PHE A 106 6.38 38.43 -23.78
N ASP A 107 7.20 38.48 -24.80
CA ASP A 107 7.75 39.72 -25.39
C ASP A 107 7.28 40.00 -26.82
N GLY A 108 6.32 39.21 -27.32
CA GLY A 108 5.80 39.33 -28.69
C GLY A 108 6.76 38.92 -29.78
N ALA A 109 7.95 38.39 -29.41
CA ALA A 109 8.95 37.93 -30.35
C ALA A 109 8.59 36.57 -30.98
N SER A 110 7.58 35.91 -30.48
CA SER A 110 7.11 34.64 -30.97
C SER A 110 6.30 34.76 -32.25
N SER A 111 6.30 33.74 -33.04
CA SER A 111 5.89 33.61 -34.45
C SER A 111 4.41 33.89 -34.78
N GLY A 112 3.71 34.74 -34.06
CA GLY A 112 2.34 35.18 -34.40
C GLY A 112 1.23 34.18 -34.04
N LEU A 113 1.50 33.18 -33.19
CA LEU A 113 0.51 32.17 -32.75
C LEU A 113 0.26 32.17 -31.26
N GLY A 114 0.96 33.04 -30.48
CA GLY A 114 0.96 33.01 -29.03
C GLY A 114 1.79 31.85 -28.46
N ASP A 115 2.38 32.04 -27.29
CA ASP A 115 3.15 31.03 -26.58
C ASP A 115 2.26 30.28 -25.60
N VAL A 116 2.33 28.95 -25.62
CA VAL A 116 1.69 28.09 -24.62
C VAL A 116 2.76 27.51 -23.73
N VAL A 117 2.76 27.87 -22.44
CA VAL A 117 3.75 27.39 -21.48
C VAL A 117 3.09 26.66 -20.32
N THR A 118 3.82 25.71 -19.76
CA THR A 118 3.43 25.01 -18.52
C THR A 118 4.44 25.29 -17.44
N ALA A 119 3.98 25.90 -16.35
CA ALA A 119 4.76 26.06 -15.13
C ALA A 119 4.76 24.76 -14.36
N GLU A 120 5.89 24.11 -14.26
CA GLU A 120 6.02 22.91 -13.44
C GLU A 120 6.40 23.30 -12.01
N LEU A 121 5.55 22.85 -11.06
CA LEU A 121 5.66 23.11 -9.62
C LEU A 121 6.01 21.80 -8.93
N GLU A 122 7.28 21.65 -8.55
CA GLU A 122 7.80 20.44 -7.93
C GLU A 122 7.51 20.43 -6.43
N ASN A 123 6.78 19.43 -5.96
CA ASN A 123 6.47 19.26 -4.54
C ASN A 123 7.32 18.15 -3.94
N GLN A 124 8.06 18.48 -2.89
CA GLN A 124 8.90 17.51 -2.20
C GLN A 124 8.09 16.74 -1.14
N PRO A 125 7.95 15.41 -1.25
CA PRO A 125 7.25 14.64 -0.22
C PRO A 125 8.02 14.64 1.09
N ILE A 126 7.27 14.65 2.21
CA ILE A 126 7.81 14.36 3.53
C ILE A 126 8.05 12.86 3.60
N LEU A 127 9.27 12.45 3.92
CA LEU A 127 9.63 11.05 4.04
C LEU A 127 9.86 10.66 5.49
N GLY A 128 9.43 9.46 5.82
CA GLY A 128 9.59 8.91 7.15
C GLY A 128 9.91 7.43 7.14
N ASN A 129 10.17 6.90 8.36
CA ASN A 129 10.54 5.51 8.57
C ASN A 129 9.64 4.88 9.63
N ILE A 130 9.33 3.60 9.48
CA ILE A 130 8.72 2.81 10.54
C ILE A 130 9.76 1.80 11.04
N ILE A 131 10.06 1.86 12.34
CA ILE A 131 10.90 0.90 13.03
C ILE A 131 9.98 -0.19 13.59
N VAL A 132 10.09 -1.40 13.07
CA VAL A 132 9.36 -2.57 13.57
C VAL A 132 10.27 -3.32 14.54
N LYS A 133 9.79 -3.59 15.73
CA LYS A 133 10.50 -4.34 16.77
C LYS A 133 9.73 -5.57 17.17
N VAL A 134 10.44 -6.66 17.43
CA VAL A 134 9.90 -7.87 18.07
C VAL A 134 10.74 -8.14 19.31
N VAL A 135 10.07 -8.21 20.45
CA VAL A 135 10.70 -8.40 21.76
C VAL A 135 9.95 -9.45 22.57
N ASP A 136 10.60 -10.03 23.58
CA ASP A 136 9.89 -10.84 24.55
C ASP A 136 9.21 -9.99 25.65
N THR A 137 8.54 -10.62 26.59
CA THR A 137 7.86 -9.95 27.73
C THR A 137 8.81 -9.19 28.65
N ASP A 138 10.10 -9.52 28.64
CA ASP A 138 11.14 -8.86 29.44
C ASP A 138 11.81 -7.71 28.63
N GLY A 139 11.39 -7.51 27.36
CA GLY A 139 11.94 -6.49 26.47
C GLY A 139 13.20 -6.92 25.72
N ASN A 140 13.61 -8.20 25.80
CA ASN A 140 14.77 -8.67 25.06
C ASN A 140 14.44 -8.81 23.57
N PRO A 141 15.38 -8.47 22.68
CA PRO A 141 15.15 -8.52 21.25
C PRO A 141 15.01 -9.95 20.72
N ILE A 142 14.08 -10.14 19.78
CA ILE A 142 13.89 -11.40 19.06
C ILE A 142 14.34 -11.23 17.61
N ALA A 143 15.47 -11.84 17.26
CA ALA A 143 16.02 -11.86 15.91
C ALA A 143 15.40 -13.01 15.09
N GLY A 144 15.20 -12.78 13.78
CA GLY A 144 14.69 -13.80 12.86
C GLY A 144 13.17 -13.96 12.84
N ALA A 145 12.41 -13.16 13.58
CA ALA A 145 10.96 -13.09 13.45
C ALA A 145 10.59 -12.51 12.08
N THR A 146 9.60 -13.10 11.39
CA THR A 146 9.15 -12.62 10.09
C THR A 146 7.81 -11.90 10.19
N LEU A 147 7.67 -10.81 9.43
CA LEU A 147 6.47 -9.99 9.40
C LEU A 147 6.14 -9.61 7.95
N LYS A 148 4.89 -9.25 7.72
CA LYS A 148 4.43 -8.62 6.49
C LYS A 148 3.92 -7.22 6.79
N ALA A 149 4.34 -6.26 5.97
CA ALA A 149 3.83 -4.90 6.04
C ALA A 149 3.17 -4.50 4.71
N THR A 150 2.04 -3.82 4.80
CA THR A 150 1.33 -3.26 3.65
C THR A 150 1.15 -1.77 3.89
N ALA A 151 1.78 -0.96 3.05
CA ALA A 151 1.66 0.49 3.09
C ALA A 151 0.80 0.98 1.94
N ALA A 152 -0.10 1.93 2.22
CA ALA A 152 -0.69 2.76 1.18
C ALA A 152 0.35 3.83 0.82
N ASN A 153 0.58 4.10 -0.46
CA ASN A 153 1.49 5.15 -0.94
C ASN A 153 2.96 4.95 -0.52
N VAL A 154 3.57 3.90 -1.03
CA VAL A 154 5.02 3.73 -0.93
C VAL A 154 5.66 4.58 -2.01
N ALA A 155 6.47 5.52 -1.61
CA ALA A 155 7.33 6.22 -2.53
C ALA A 155 8.28 5.18 -3.18
N GLY A 156 8.20 5.06 -4.49
CA GLY A 156 8.95 4.07 -5.25
C GLY A 156 10.48 4.13 -5.03
N PRO A 157 11.24 3.18 -5.59
CA PRO A 157 12.68 2.98 -5.32
C PRO A 157 13.58 4.15 -5.76
N ARG A 158 13.02 5.24 -6.28
CA ARG A 158 13.75 6.42 -6.78
C ARG A 158 13.98 7.50 -5.72
N ILE A 159 13.40 7.38 -4.54
CA ILE A 159 13.57 8.38 -3.49
C ILE A 159 14.88 8.13 -2.77
N PRO A 160 15.72 9.17 -2.60
CA PRO A 160 16.95 9.05 -1.83
C PRO A 160 16.64 8.51 -0.44
N THR A 161 17.28 7.41 -0.09
CA THR A 161 17.12 6.79 1.22
C THR A 161 17.77 7.68 2.28
N PRO A 162 17.08 8.17 3.31
CA PRO A 162 17.72 8.83 4.43
C PRO A 162 18.75 7.90 5.08
N PRO A 163 19.82 8.41 5.67
CA PRO A 163 20.79 7.58 6.36
C PRO A 163 20.11 6.92 7.57
N PHE A 164 19.97 5.61 7.53
CA PHE A 164 19.51 4.79 8.66
C PHE A 164 20.32 3.50 8.70
N THR A 165 20.44 2.91 9.88
CA THR A 165 21.10 1.61 10.04
C THR A 165 20.05 0.52 9.90
N GLN A 166 20.17 -0.32 8.88
CA GLN A 166 19.31 -1.50 8.70
C GLN A 166 19.96 -2.68 9.39
N THR A 167 19.29 -3.24 10.38
CA THR A 167 19.74 -4.40 11.14
C THR A 167 19.05 -5.70 10.72
N GLY A 168 17.82 -5.60 10.21
CA GLY A 168 17.04 -6.69 9.67
C GLY A 168 17.05 -6.76 8.14
N ILE A 169 16.26 -7.67 7.59
CA ILE A 169 16.09 -7.85 6.15
C ILE A 169 14.73 -7.28 5.75
N LEU A 170 14.74 -6.44 4.72
CA LEU A 170 13.55 -5.86 4.08
C LEU A 170 13.54 -6.27 2.62
N THR A 171 12.46 -6.89 2.17
CA THR A 171 12.24 -7.22 0.75
C THR A 171 10.90 -6.64 0.31
N MET A 172 10.88 -5.93 -0.81
CA MET A 172 9.65 -5.47 -1.43
C MET A 172 9.14 -6.57 -2.36
N GLU A 173 7.90 -6.97 -2.15
CA GLU A 173 7.24 -8.01 -2.93
C GLU A 173 6.60 -7.43 -4.21
N ALA A 174 6.26 -8.31 -5.16
CA ALA A 174 5.65 -7.89 -6.42
C ALA A 174 4.26 -7.26 -6.26
N ASP A 175 3.57 -7.53 -5.14
CA ASP A 175 2.27 -6.95 -4.79
C ASP A 175 2.38 -5.58 -4.10
N GLY A 176 3.60 -5.03 -3.97
CA GLY A 176 3.87 -3.77 -3.28
C GLY A 176 3.90 -3.88 -1.75
N SER A 177 3.72 -5.07 -1.18
CA SER A 177 3.93 -5.30 0.24
C SER A 177 5.41 -5.50 0.57
N TYR A 178 5.75 -5.49 1.87
CA TYR A 178 7.09 -5.78 2.35
C TYR A 178 7.10 -7.06 3.17
N SER A 179 8.08 -7.91 2.90
CA SER A 179 8.50 -9.00 3.77
C SER A 179 9.63 -8.50 4.66
N LEU A 180 9.49 -8.69 5.96
CA LEU A 180 10.38 -8.19 6.98
C LEU A 180 10.95 -9.37 7.78
N THR A 181 12.24 -9.31 8.12
CA THR A 181 12.87 -10.24 9.08
C THR A 181 13.68 -9.41 10.07
N THR A 182 13.43 -9.58 11.37
CA THR A 182 14.14 -8.83 12.41
C THR A 182 15.62 -9.21 12.48
N GLY A 183 16.47 -8.19 12.65
CA GLY A 183 17.90 -8.35 12.85
C GLY A 183 18.29 -8.73 14.27
N ALA A 184 19.59 -8.72 14.56
CA ALA A 184 20.14 -9.12 15.86
C ALA A 184 19.62 -8.28 17.04
N ASP A 185 19.22 -7.04 16.80
CA ASP A 185 18.63 -6.13 17.79
C ASP A 185 17.08 -6.26 17.86
N GLY A 186 16.50 -7.28 17.25
CA GLY A 186 15.08 -7.50 17.19
C GLY A 186 14.32 -6.50 16.32
N SER A 187 15.01 -5.69 15.49
CA SER A 187 14.38 -4.65 14.70
C SER A 187 14.56 -4.82 13.18
N VAL A 188 13.67 -4.16 12.43
CA VAL A 188 13.78 -3.94 10.99
C VAL A 188 13.13 -2.60 10.65
N VAL A 189 13.69 -1.85 9.71
CA VAL A 189 13.20 -0.52 9.33
C VAL A 189 12.53 -0.58 7.96
N ILE A 190 11.35 0.02 7.85
CA ILE A 190 10.69 0.30 6.57
C ILE A 190 10.95 1.79 6.26
N PRO A 191 11.84 2.11 5.32
CA PRO A 191 12.21 3.47 5.02
C PRO A 191 11.34 4.09 3.92
N ASN A 192 11.50 5.40 3.73
CA ASN A 192 10.96 6.17 2.59
C ASN A 192 9.44 6.11 2.43
N LEU A 193 8.74 5.97 3.53
CA LEU A 193 7.29 6.10 3.53
C LEU A 193 6.91 7.59 3.40
N MET A 194 5.98 7.89 2.52
CA MET A 194 5.49 9.25 2.37
C MET A 194 4.74 9.70 3.62
N GLY A 195 4.82 10.98 3.90
CA GLY A 195 4.02 11.63 4.95
C GLY A 195 2.53 11.29 4.78
N ASN A 196 1.85 11.18 5.90
CA ASN A 196 0.43 10.78 5.97
C ASN A 196 0.12 9.35 5.51
N THR A 197 1.12 8.47 5.57
CA THR A 197 0.98 7.05 5.20
C THR A 197 0.73 6.21 6.44
N SER A 198 -0.29 5.35 6.35
CA SER A 198 -0.55 4.29 7.31
C SER A 198 -0.05 2.97 6.78
N THR A 199 0.74 2.27 7.57
CA THR A 199 1.28 0.94 7.24
C THR A 199 0.73 -0.08 8.20
N THR A 200 0.03 -1.09 7.68
CA THR A 200 -0.46 -2.23 8.45
C THR A 200 0.63 -3.28 8.53
N ILE A 201 0.93 -3.77 9.74
CA ILE A 201 1.99 -4.74 9.99
C ILE A 201 1.42 -5.93 10.74
N THR A 202 1.73 -7.13 10.26
CA THR A 202 1.30 -8.41 10.86
C THR A 202 2.52 -9.31 11.00
N GLN A 203 2.68 -9.93 12.17
CA GLN A 203 3.72 -10.91 12.36
C GLN A 203 3.28 -12.25 11.77
N LEU A 204 4.18 -12.92 11.04
CA LEU A 204 3.93 -14.19 10.38
C LEU A 204 4.54 -15.37 11.13
N THR A 205 5.75 -15.19 11.66
CA THR A 205 6.46 -16.21 12.44
C THR A 205 7.24 -15.57 13.59
N THR A 206 7.55 -16.39 14.58
CA THR A 206 8.55 -16.10 15.61
C THR A 206 9.56 -17.23 15.67
N ILE A 207 10.52 -17.16 16.56
CA ILE A 207 11.53 -18.21 16.77
C ILE A 207 11.04 -19.26 17.79
N ASP A 208 11.70 -20.42 17.80
CA ASP A 208 11.39 -21.50 18.73
C ASP A 208 11.47 -21.04 20.19
N GLY A 209 10.54 -21.51 21.00
CA GLY A 209 10.43 -21.16 22.42
C GLY A 209 9.61 -19.90 22.72
N TYR A 210 9.03 -19.27 21.69
CA TYR A 210 8.17 -18.10 21.83
C TYR A 210 6.80 -18.31 21.19
N GLN A 211 5.80 -17.63 21.71
CA GLN A 211 4.46 -17.56 21.13
C GLN A 211 4.33 -16.30 20.31
N ILE A 212 3.86 -16.42 19.07
CA ILE A 212 3.68 -15.28 18.15
C ILE A 212 2.63 -14.28 18.64
N ASP A 213 2.92 -12.98 18.54
CA ASP A 213 1.93 -11.91 18.69
C ASP A 213 1.13 -11.76 17.40
N THR A 214 -0.11 -12.25 17.39
CA THR A 214 -1.02 -12.20 16.24
C THR A 214 -1.75 -10.86 16.07
N THR A 215 -1.46 -9.87 16.90
CA THR A 215 -2.11 -8.56 16.85
C THR A 215 -1.68 -7.81 15.59
N VAL A 216 -2.66 -7.35 14.82
CA VAL A 216 -2.39 -6.43 13.69
C VAL A 216 -2.08 -5.05 14.23
N ARG A 217 -0.97 -4.47 13.80
CA ARG A 217 -0.52 -3.14 14.25
C ARG A 217 -0.44 -2.17 13.08
N VAL A 218 -0.58 -0.89 13.38
CA VAL A 218 -0.48 0.17 12.38
C VAL A 218 0.61 1.15 12.79
N GLY A 219 1.57 1.35 11.91
CA GLY A 219 2.54 2.43 11.99
C GLY A 219 2.06 3.60 11.11
N GLN A 220 2.18 4.83 11.59
CA GLN A 220 1.74 6.01 10.87
C GLN A 220 2.85 7.06 10.81
N ILE A 221 3.14 7.53 9.60
CA ILE A 221 4.00 8.68 9.35
C ILE A 221 3.08 9.90 9.13
N THR A 222 3.35 10.97 9.85
CA THR A 222 2.63 12.24 9.72
C THR A 222 3.58 13.35 9.25
N GLY A 223 3.05 14.50 8.88
CA GLY A 223 3.87 15.66 8.48
C GLY A 223 4.81 16.16 9.57
N THR A 224 4.56 15.83 10.85
CA THR A 224 5.36 16.24 11.99
C THR A 224 6.15 15.08 12.62
N ASN A 225 5.67 13.85 12.47
CA ASN A 225 6.32 12.64 12.97
C ASN A 225 6.81 11.78 11.82
N THR A 226 8.08 11.91 11.48
CA THR A 226 8.74 11.18 10.40
C THR A 226 9.34 9.85 10.84
N THR A 227 9.19 9.47 12.11
CA THR A 227 9.65 8.16 12.62
C THR A 227 8.59 7.57 13.56
N ALA A 228 8.04 6.44 13.18
CA ALA A 228 7.13 5.66 14.02
C ALA A 228 7.80 4.37 14.48
N THR A 229 7.46 3.90 15.67
CA THR A 229 7.90 2.60 16.17
C THR A 229 6.69 1.71 16.44
N VAL A 230 6.74 0.49 15.94
CA VAL A 230 5.72 -0.55 16.13
C VAL A 230 6.40 -1.75 16.80
N THR A 231 5.88 -2.18 17.96
CA THR A 231 6.49 -3.25 18.73
C THR A 231 5.53 -4.43 18.88
N PHE A 232 5.98 -5.62 18.54
CA PHE A 232 5.33 -6.90 18.80
C PHE A 232 5.97 -7.52 20.04
N VAL A 233 5.17 -8.19 20.87
CA VAL A 233 5.65 -8.82 22.09
C VAL A 233 5.32 -10.32 22.04
N ASP A 234 6.34 -11.14 21.92
CA ASP A 234 6.24 -12.58 21.85
C ASP A 234 6.55 -13.21 23.23
N PRO A 235 5.54 -13.70 23.97
CA PRO A 235 5.76 -14.34 25.25
C PRO A 235 6.59 -15.62 25.08
N ARG A 236 7.44 -15.93 26.05
CA ARG A 236 8.12 -17.23 26.11
C ARG A 236 7.10 -18.34 26.37
N ILE A 237 7.23 -19.44 25.65
CA ILE A 237 6.49 -20.65 25.96
C ILE A 237 7.07 -21.23 27.25
N PRO A 238 6.26 -21.46 28.33
CA PRO A 238 6.76 -22.07 29.54
C PRO A 238 7.39 -23.42 29.25
N ALA A 239 8.53 -23.70 29.86
CA ALA A 239 9.12 -25.02 29.78
C ALA A 239 8.12 -26.06 30.30
N PRO A 240 8.02 -27.25 29.71
CA PRO A 240 7.17 -28.31 30.26
C PRO A 240 7.56 -28.57 31.68
N THR A 241 6.59 -28.60 32.58
CA THR A 241 6.82 -28.95 33.96
C THR A 241 7.49 -30.35 34.01
N PRO A 242 8.63 -30.52 34.68
CA PRO A 242 9.23 -31.83 34.80
C PRO A 242 8.18 -32.84 35.24
N ALA A 243 8.16 -34.01 34.63
CA ALA A 243 7.29 -35.08 35.07
C ALA A 243 7.57 -35.33 36.58
N PRO A 244 6.53 -35.50 37.40
CA PRO A 244 6.75 -35.84 38.82
C PRO A 244 7.67 -37.06 38.87
N ASP A 245 8.68 -36.98 39.75
CA ASP A 245 9.59 -38.08 39.97
C ASP A 245 8.78 -39.36 40.20
N PRO A 246 9.11 -40.47 39.52
CA PRO A 246 8.36 -41.71 39.71
C PRO A 246 8.29 -42.01 41.20
N THR A 247 7.07 -42.12 41.73
CA THR A 247 6.83 -42.52 43.13
C THR A 247 7.69 -43.75 43.42
N PRO A 248 8.53 -43.76 44.47
CA PRO A 248 9.33 -44.93 44.80
C PRO A 248 8.42 -46.15 44.78
N ALA A 249 8.88 -47.21 44.14
CA ALA A 249 8.15 -48.45 44.13
C ALA A 249 7.84 -48.83 45.57
N PRO A 250 6.61 -49.28 45.93
CA PRO A 250 6.31 -49.74 47.31
C PRO A 250 7.30 -50.77 47.68
N GLU A 251 7.85 -50.58 48.86
CA GLU A 251 8.79 -51.53 49.52
C GLU A 251 8.21 -52.98 49.46
N PRO A 252 8.97 -53.97 49.01
CA PRO A 252 8.44 -55.30 48.85
C PRO A 252 7.82 -55.75 50.17
N GLN A 253 6.54 -56.10 50.15
CA GLN A 253 5.78 -56.57 51.28
C GLN A 253 6.49 -57.82 51.81
N PRO A 254 6.75 -57.91 53.12
CA PRO A 254 7.42 -59.08 53.72
C PRO A 254 6.69 -60.34 53.28
N GLU A 255 7.46 -61.33 52.83
CA GLU A 255 6.95 -62.61 52.40
C GLU A 255 6.04 -63.22 53.55
N PRO A 256 4.85 -63.72 53.19
CA PRO A 256 3.97 -64.31 54.19
C PRO A 256 4.66 -65.52 54.83
N THR A 257 4.72 -65.49 56.12
CA THR A 257 5.19 -66.60 56.95
C THR A 257 4.54 -67.90 56.48
N PRO A 258 5.29 -68.97 56.21
CA PRO A 258 4.71 -70.22 55.75
C PRO A 258 3.65 -70.74 56.75
N ALA A 259 2.49 -71.05 56.20
CA ALA A 259 1.39 -71.63 56.97
C ALA A 259 1.79 -72.99 57.51
N PRO A 260 1.40 -73.35 58.76
CA PRO A 260 1.68 -74.65 59.31
C PRO A 260 1.04 -75.72 58.43
N GLU A 261 1.78 -76.83 58.30
CA GLU A 261 1.44 -78.03 57.57
C GLU A 261 0.06 -78.60 57.96
N PRO A 262 -0.82 -78.90 57.03
CA PRO A 262 -2.17 -79.39 57.32
C PRO A 262 -2.09 -80.87 57.80
N GLN A 263 -2.68 -81.12 58.94
CA GLN A 263 -2.91 -82.49 59.43
C GLN A 263 -3.87 -83.22 58.48
N PRO A 264 -3.75 -84.57 58.36
CA PRO A 264 -4.55 -85.34 57.42
C PRO A 264 -6.01 -85.47 57.87
N GLN A 265 -6.90 -85.07 57.01
CA GLN A 265 -8.34 -85.18 57.19
C GLN A 265 -8.88 -86.40 56.41
N PRO A 266 -9.86 -87.13 56.98
CA PRO A 266 -10.43 -88.36 56.37
C PRO A 266 -11.22 -88.12 55.07
N GLU A 267 -11.14 -89.13 54.18
CA GLU A 267 -11.87 -89.19 52.90
C GLU A 267 -13.38 -89.12 53.06
N ALA A 268 -14.08 -88.37 52.20
CA ALA A 268 -15.51 -88.45 52.01
C ALA A 268 -15.87 -88.26 50.49
N PRO A 269 -17.04 -88.70 50.08
CA PRO A 269 -17.22 -89.44 48.83
C PRO A 269 -17.55 -88.60 47.55
N LYS A 270 -17.33 -89.23 46.42
CA LYS A 270 -17.57 -88.75 45.04
C LYS A 270 -19.00 -88.32 44.80
N ALA A 271 -19.19 -87.15 44.22
CA ALA A 271 -20.45 -86.76 43.52
C ALA A 271 -20.26 -86.02 42.19
N LYS A 272 -20.73 -86.62 41.18
CA LYS A 272 -21.32 -86.29 39.89
C LYS A 272 -21.00 -84.95 39.20
N LYS A 273 -20.61 -85.11 37.94
CA LYS A 273 -20.54 -84.16 36.84
C LYS A 273 -21.84 -83.42 36.60
N VAL A 274 -21.79 -82.11 36.42
CA VAL A 274 -22.83 -81.33 35.76
C VAL A 274 -22.21 -80.51 34.67
N LYS A 275 -22.97 -80.39 33.58
CA LYS A 275 -22.63 -79.94 32.22
C LYS A 275 -22.39 -78.42 32.12
N LYS A 276 -21.57 -78.05 31.15
CA LYS A 276 -21.39 -76.74 30.52
C LYS A 276 -22.65 -75.98 30.29
N SER A 277 -22.68 -74.70 30.56
CA SER A 277 -23.54 -73.74 29.91
C SER A 277 -22.68 -72.65 29.23
N VAL A 278 -23.02 -72.43 28.03
CA VAL A 278 -22.33 -71.51 27.08
C VAL A 278 -22.88 -70.12 27.32
N LEU A 279 -21.98 -69.11 27.44
CA LEU A 279 -22.34 -67.71 27.42
C LEU A 279 -22.35 -67.20 25.97
N PRO A 280 -23.30 -66.36 25.58
CA PRO A 280 -23.27 -65.71 24.27
C PRO A 280 -22.40 -64.47 24.28
N ASN A 281 -21.68 -64.33 23.19
CA ASN A 281 -20.87 -63.23 22.79
C ASN A 281 -21.79 -62.10 22.24
N THR A 282 -21.66 -60.89 22.74
CA THR A 282 -22.18 -59.67 22.12
C THR A 282 -21.02 -58.70 22.12
N GLY A 283 -20.50 -58.26 21.04
CA GLY A 283 -21.10 -57.69 19.82
C GLY A 283 -20.43 -56.36 19.67
N ASP A 284 -19.41 -56.29 18.79
CA ASP A 284 -18.75 -55.08 18.36
C ASP A 284 -19.75 -54.14 17.70
N ASN A 285 -19.71 -52.87 18.02
CA ASN A 285 -20.23 -51.82 17.20
C ASN A 285 -19.17 -50.74 16.98
N ALA A 286 -18.42 -50.90 15.88
CA ALA A 286 -17.68 -49.87 15.27
C ALA A 286 -18.64 -48.90 14.54
N LEU A 287 -18.74 -47.67 15.03
CA LEU A 287 -19.41 -46.58 14.35
C LEU A 287 -18.45 -45.92 13.36
N THR A 288 -18.62 -46.25 12.09
CA THR A 288 -18.02 -45.50 10.97
C THR A 288 -18.86 -44.25 10.72
N LEU A 289 -18.26 -43.11 10.86
CA LEU A 289 -18.81 -41.80 10.42
C LEU A 289 -18.56 -41.62 8.92
N PRO A 290 -19.57 -41.24 8.12
CA PRO A 290 -19.36 -40.90 6.73
C PRO A 290 -18.84 -39.47 6.58
N LEU A 291 -17.79 -39.34 5.81
CA LEU A 291 -17.22 -38.11 5.30
C LEU A 291 -18.17 -37.52 4.28
N ILE A 292 -18.79 -36.38 4.59
CA ILE A 292 -19.53 -35.56 3.61
C ILE A 292 -18.59 -34.51 3.08
N ILE A 293 -18.10 -34.71 1.85
CA ILE A 293 -17.41 -33.70 1.06
C ILE A 293 -18.49 -32.85 0.37
N GLY A 294 -18.69 -31.61 0.86
CA GLY A 294 -19.52 -30.62 0.19
C GLY A 294 -18.74 -29.95 -0.94
N VAL A 295 -19.03 -30.34 -2.18
CA VAL A 295 -18.66 -29.59 -3.38
C VAL A 295 -19.71 -28.51 -3.62
N ALA A 296 -19.42 -27.26 -3.27
CA ALA A 296 -20.18 -26.11 -3.75
C ALA A 296 -19.28 -24.87 -3.73
N GLY A 297 -18.80 -24.45 -4.90
CA GLY A 297 -18.02 -23.21 -5.01
C GLY A 297 -17.26 -23.03 -6.31
N ALA A 298 -17.78 -23.46 -7.43
CA ALA A 298 -17.14 -23.21 -8.73
C ALA A 298 -18.18 -22.90 -9.81
N THR A 299 -18.92 -21.78 -9.69
CA THR A 299 -19.72 -21.22 -10.81
C THR A 299 -20.06 -19.75 -10.58
N ILE A 300 -19.09 -18.83 -10.45
CA ILE A 300 -19.32 -17.38 -10.65
C ILE A 300 -17.99 -16.75 -11.12
N VAL A 301 -17.46 -17.08 -12.27
CA VAL A 301 -16.37 -16.30 -12.91
C VAL A 301 -16.49 -16.22 -14.44
N VAL A 302 -17.55 -16.76 -15.05
CA VAL A 302 -17.66 -16.74 -16.53
C VAL A 302 -18.62 -15.64 -17.06
N ALA A 303 -19.34 -14.92 -16.21
CA ALA A 303 -20.31 -13.91 -16.68
C ALA A 303 -19.76 -12.48 -16.84
N ALA A 304 -18.54 -12.17 -16.36
CA ALA A 304 -17.97 -10.81 -16.44
C ALA A 304 -17.13 -10.54 -17.69
N ALA A 305 -16.70 -11.58 -18.40
CA ALA A 305 -15.87 -11.40 -19.60
C ALA A 305 -16.66 -11.19 -20.90
N ALA A 306 -17.94 -11.52 -20.93
CA ALA A 306 -18.78 -11.39 -22.13
C ALA A 306 -19.38 -9.97 -22.31
N LEU A 307 -19.45 -9.17 -21.26
CA LEU A 307 -19.98 -7.80 -21.32
C LEU A 307 -18.93 -6.75 -21.72
N PHE A 308 -17.65 -7.06 -21.62
CA PHE A 308 -16.58 -6.11 -21.97
C PHE A 308 -16.20 -6.12 -23.47
N LEU A 309 -16.53 -7.20 -24.18
CA LEU A 309 -16.24 -7.33 -25.63
C LEU A 309 -17.36 -6.82 -26.53
N HIS A 310 -18.55 -6.51 -26.01
CA HIS A 310 -19.65 -6.00 -26.82
C HIS A 310 -19.69 -4.47 -26.94
N LYS A 311 -18.94 -3.74 -26.10
CA LYS A 311 -18.89 -2.27 -26.12
C LYS A 311 -17.79 -1.67 -27.00
N LYS A 312 -17.04 -2.49 -27.74
CA LYS A 312 -15.94 -2.04 -28.63
C LYS A 312 -16.27 -2.19 -30.12
N ARG A 313 -17.55 -2.46 -30.48
CA ARG A 313 -18.01 -2.63 -31.87
C ARG A 313 -19.27 -1.83 -32.22
N GLN A 314 -19.50 -0.73 -31.51
CA GLN A 314 -20.45 0.30 -32.03
C GLN A 314 -19.75 1.65 -32.05
#